data_7b5441ecb7a87e6c0d48fd47c9040812
#
_entry.id   7b5441ecb7a87e6c0d48fd47c9040812
#
_cell.length_a   1.000
_cell.length_b   1.000
_cell.length_c   1.000
_cell.angle_alpha   90.00
_cell.angle_beta   90.00
_cell.angle_gamma   90.00
#
_symmetry.space_group_name_H-M   'P 1'
#
loop_
_entity.id
_entity.type
_entity.pdbx_description
1 polymer ?
#
loop_
_entity_poly.entity_id
_entity_poly.type
_entity_poly.pdbx_seq_one_letter_code
_entity_poly.pdbx_strand_id
1 'polypeptide(L)'
;MKIYAFITVCIALLSMVEIIGSYPKGDFVSPVNRDLRLSGTFGELRTNHFHGGLDIKSLHQRSGDPVYAAAEGYISRIKIDEFGYGNMLQIDHPDGFTTLYGHLDHFTDEIQDYIKEQQYLQKSFEVELNPGPDKFPVKQMQQIGYMGNTGSSYGAHLHFEIRHTNDQTPVNPLHFGFENADHHAPVIQQLIVYELNEQGEIVNSRMMQPKLSTESNYIFENPIELPSAKVGFALRTYDTEDGQDNKNGIYSIQCKSGGEPGFAFTLDEIPFEKSRYLNAHIDYQEKVNQNLFFHRCFQLEGNKLPIYATGPEQGRFIINPEFPRPFSISVSDFKGNASTLSFQVVQSGNILSQSPKPARYNTIGLPDAITIVTQQGFKVVWPEGCFYEKTPVNVSSTTGYNTGNYSAYFELDPVDAPVHTYFDVFIDGLAVPPSLLNRAFIARCDPNGSIINCGGTWIGNNLTTGVREMGTYTILVDTIPPKIKPVHFNANMAGWMKMDFRISDNVRIRDKGRNLLYSAYVDNEWILMSLDGKTGILTHKFDGRLASGDHRLVIKVIDDRGNESILEKSFTL
;
A
#
# COMPACT_ATOMS: atom_id res chain seq x y z
N MET A 1 -18.41 -28.32 31.39
CA MET A 1 -18.48 -27.43 30.21
C MET A 1 -17.30 -26.49 30.03
N LYS A 2 -16.67 -25.97 31.10
CA LYS A 2 -15.47 -25.07 30.98
C LYS A 2 -14.17 -25.78 30.55
N ILE A 3 -14.00 -27.07 30.83
CA ILE A 3 -12.78 -27.83 30.48
C ILE A 3 -12.72 -28.16 28.97
N TYR A 4 -13.88 -28.41 28.32
CA TYR A 4 -13.91 -28.70 26.87
C TYR A 4 -13.64 -27.47 26.00
N ALA A 5 -13.99 -26.26 26.44
CA ALA A 5 -13.68 -25.02 25.73
C ALA A 5 -12.17 -24.71 25.77
N PHE A 6 -11.50 -25.04 26.90
CA PHE A 6 -10.06 -24.82 27.08
C PHE A 6 -9.21 -25.76 26.18
N ILE A 7 -9.63 -27.02 26.05
CA ILE A 7 -8.97 -28.01 25.19
C ILE A 7 -9.14 -27.64 23.70
N THR A 8 -10.29 -27.10 23.31
CA THR A 8 -10.55 -26.69 21.91
C THR A 8 -9.73 -25.46 21.50
N VAL A 9 -9.52 -24.50 22.42
CA VAL A 9 -8.68 -23.31 22.16
C VAL A 9 -7.19 -23.68 22.10
N CYS A 10 -6.71 -24.57 22.97
CA CYS A 10 -5.33 -25.06 22.90
C CYS A 10 -5.07 -25.89 21.63
N ILE A 11 -6.04 -26.66 21.14
CA ILE A 11 -5.95 -27.42 19.88
C ILE A 11 -5.97 -26.46 18.69
N ALA A 12 -6.76 -25.38 18.69
CA ALA A 12 -6.75 -24.38 17.62
C ALA A 12 -5.44 -23.58 17.55
N LEU A 13 -4.81 -23.29 18.68
CA LEU A 13 -3.47 -22.63 18.71
C LEU A 13 -2.32 -23.59 18.35
N LEU A 14 -2.48 -24.88 18.61
CA LEU A 14 -1.56 -25.92 18.15
C LEU A 14 -1.78 -26.30 16.66
N SER A 15 -3.02 -26.20 16.15
CA SER A 15 -3.32 -26.51 14.74
C SER A 15 -2.90 -25.40 13.77
N MET A 16 -2.63 -24.16 14.20
CA MET A 16 -1.99 -23.16 13.34
C MET A 16 -0.52 -23.48 13.04
N VAL A 17 0.13 -24.31 13.84
CA VAL A 17 1.49 -24.83 13.53
C VAL A 17 1.44 -26.00 12.53
N GLU A 18 0.28 -26.65 12.33
CA GLU A 18 0.14 -27.80 11.43
C GLU A 18 -0.56 -27.51 10.09
N ILE A 19 -1.04 -26.30 9.81
CA ILE A 19 -1.48 -25.89 8.46
C ILE A 19 -0.30 -25.32 7.64
N ILE A 20 0.92 -25.63 7.99
CA ILE A 20 2.06 -25.62 7.05
C ILE A 20 1.95 -26.90 6.19
N GLY A 21 0.79 -27.10 5.60
CA GLY A 21 0.51 -28.19 4.70
C GLY A 21 1.00 -27.84 3.31
N SER A 22 2.18 -28.33 3.00
CA SER A 22 2.62 -28.72 1.65
C SER A 22 2.57 -27.69 0.54
N TYR A 23 3.20 -26.53 0.74
CA TYR A 23 3.67 -25.79 -0.43
C TYR A 23 4.75 -26.62 -1.15
N PRO A 24 4.74 -26.72 -2.48
CA PRO A 24 5.67 -27.58 -3.23
C PRO A 24 7.09 -27.01 -3.15
N LYS A 25 7.86 -27.52 -2.17
CA LYS A 25 9.28 -27.14 -2.02
C LYS A 25 10.11 -27.80 -3.11
N GLY A 26 10.86 -26.98 -3.86
CA GLY A 26 11.76 -27.46 -4.90
C GLY A 26 11.16 -27.46 -6.32
N ASP A 27 9.86 -27.28 -6.48
CA ASP A 27 9.22 -27.13 -7.79
C ASP A 27 9.44 -25.72 -8.38
N PHE A 28 9.69 -24.75 -7.50
CA PHE A 28 10.04 -23.38 -7.87
C PHE A 28 11.51 -23.09 -7.59
N VAL A 29 12.16 -22.39 -8.52
CA VAL A 29 13.57 -21.94 -8.41
C VAL A 29 13.66 -20.42 -8.36
N SER A 30 14.79 -19.91 -7.85
CA SER A 30 15.03 -18.47 -7.77
C SER A 30 14.88 -17.81 -9.15
N PRO A 31 14.05 -16.75 -9.27
CA PRO A 31 13.84 -16.06 -10.54
C PRO A 31 15.04 -15.24 -11.01
N VAL A 32 16.12 -15.20 -10.24
CA VAL A 32 17.35 -14.42 -10.56
C VAL A 32 18.60 -15.29 -10.69
N ASN A 33 18.46 -16.62 -10.69
CA ASN A 33 19.55 -17.59 -10.83
C ASN A 33 20.74 -17.35 -9.88
N ARG A 34 20.44 -16.96 -8.64
CA ARG A 34 21.39 -16.72 -7.55
C ARG A 34 20.67 -16.71 -6.21
N ASP A 35 21.43 -16.68 -5.12
CA ASP A 35 20.87 -16.47 -3.79
C ASP A 35 20.08 -15.17 -3.72
N LEU A 36 18.97 -15.22 -3.00
CA LEU A 36 18.10 -14.06 -2.82
C LEU A 36 18.80 -13.04 -1.90
N ARG A 37 18.75 -11.79 -2.30
CA ARG A 37 19.08 -10.63 -1.47
C ARG A 37 17.86 -9.73 -1.46
N LEU A 38 17.19 -9.65 -0.33
CA LEU A 38 15.91 -8.99 -0.23
C LEU A 38 16.07 -7.51 0.17
N SER A 39 15.22 -6.67 -0.36
CA SER A 39 14.99 -5.28 0.08
C SER A 39 13.58 -5.08 0.61
N GLY A 40 12.76 -6.11 0.57
CA GLY A 40 11.42 -6.16 1.15
C GLY A 40 10.93 -7.60 1.20
N THR A 41 10.32 -7.99 2.32
CA THR A 41 9.76 -9.32 2.58
C THR A 41 8.26 -9.33 2.41
N PHE A 42 7.68 -10.54 2.29
CA PHE A 42 6.23 -10.72 2.27
C PHE A 42 5.60 -10.23 3.58
N GLY A 43 4.45 -9.56 3.47
CA GLY A 43 3.73 -9.03 4.62
C GLY A 43 4.33 -7.77 5.23
N GLU A 44 5.41 -7.21 4.68
CA GLU A 44 5.97 -5.94 5.13
C GLU A 44 4.92 -4.81 5.08
N LEU A 45 4.92 -3.97 6.11
CA LEU A 45 3.96 -2.89 6.25
C LEU A 45 4.24 -1.77 5.25
N ARG A 46 3.35 -1.57 4.28
CA ARG A 46 3.38 -0.48 3.30
C ARG A 46 2.23 0.50 3.55
N THR A 47 2.20 1.63 2.86
CA THR A 47 1.07 2.55 3.00
C THR A 47 -0.21 1.93 2.45
N ASN A 48 -1.20 1.68 3.33
CA ASN A 48 -2.53 1.13 3.02
C ASN A 48 -2.58 -0.33 2.53
N HIS A 49 -1.48 -1.08 2.52
CA HIS A 49 -1.46 -2.48 2.12
C HIS A 49 -0.25 -3.22 2.69
N PHE A 50 -0.33 -4.54 2.77
CA PHE A 50 0.82 -5.40 3.01
C PHE A 50 1.57 -5.65 1.71
N HIS A 51 2.88 -5.82 1.79
CA HIS A 51 3.70 -6.22 0.66
C HIS A 51 3.33 -7.64 0.22
N GLY A 52 2.95 -7.82 -1.04
CA GLY A 52 2.41 -9.09 -1.56
C GLY A 52 3.45 -10.11 -2.01
N GLY A 53 4.74 -9.81 -1.90
CA GLY A 53 5.81 -10.67 -2.41
C GLY A 53 7.17 -10.42 -1.79
N LEU A 54 8.21 -10.66 -2.57
CA LEU A 54 9.60 -10.37 -2.23
C LEU A 54 10.14 -9.29 -3.17
N ASP A 55 10.84 -8.29 -2.63
CA ASP A 55 11.61 -7.35 -3.42
C ASP A 55 13.06 -7.82 -3.48
N ILE A 56 13.48 -8.36 -4.63
CA ILE A 56 14.80 -8.96 -4.86
C ILE A 56 15.73 -7.92 -5.47
N LYS A 57 16.80 -7.55 -4.77
CA LYS A 57 17.76 -6.52 -5.20
C LYS A 57 18.46 -6.88 -6.50
N SER A 58 18.79 -5.87 -7.30
CA SER A 58 19.74 -6.03 -8.41
C SER A 58 21.16 -6.18 -7.87
N LEU A 59 22.02 -6.88 -8.64
CA LEU A 59 23.43 -7.09 -8.27
C LEU A 59 24.23 -5.79 -8.18
N HIS A 60 23.91 -4.84 -9.04
CA HIS A 60 24.67 -3.61 -9.23
C HIS A 60 23.86 -2.34 -8.96
N GLN A 61 22.73 -2.45 -8.26
CA GLN A 61 21.81 -1.34 -7.97
C GLN A 61 21.34 -0.59 -9.23
N ARG A 62 21.27 -1.29 -10.36
CA ARG A 62 20.84 -0.77 -11.66
C ARG A 62 19.98 -1.80 -12.40
N SER A 63 19.18 -1.34 -13.35
CA SER A 63 18.41 -2.18 -14.25
C SER A 63 19.32 -3.05 -15.14
N GLY A 64 18.78 -4.19 -15.61
CA GLY A 64 19.41 -5.04 -16.62
C GLY A 64 19.79 -6.45 -16.17
N ASP A 65 19.66 -6.81 -14.89
CA ASP A 65 19.86 -8.19 -14.44
C ASP A 65 18.80 -9.11 -15.09
N PRO A 66 19.16 -10.30 -15.63
CA PRO A 66 18.21 -11.19 -16.26
C PRO A 66 17.21 -11.77 -15.22
N VAL A 67 15.96 -11.91 -15.66
CA VAL A 67 14.86 -12.51 -14.89
C VAL A 67 14.38 -13.76 -15.59
N TYR A 68 14.16 -14.83 -14.81
CA TYR A 68 13.85 -16.16 -15.29
C TYR A 68 12.50 -16.64 -14.73
N ALA A 69 11.82 -17.51 -15.48
CA ALA A 69 10.62 -18.21 -15.01
C ALA A 69 10.98 -19.14 -13.85
N ALA A 70 10.30 -18.98 -12.71
CA ALA A 70 10.57 -19.76 -11.51
C ALA A 70 10.16 -21.25 -11.64
N ALA A 71 9.15 -21.54 -12.48
CA ALA A 71 8.72 -22.89 -12.82
C ALA A 71 8.25 -22.96 -14.26
N GLU A 72 7.98 -24.16 -14.79
CA GLU A 72 7.36 -24.31 -16.11
C GLU A 72 5.90 -23.83 -16.08
N GLY A 73 5.38 -23.37 -17.21
CA GLY A 73 4.02 -22.87 -17.33
C GLY A 73 3.80 -22.10 -18.63
N TYR A 74 2.94 -21.11 -18.60
CA TYR A 74 2.73 -20.20 -19.73
C TYR A 74 2.45 -18.77 -19.22
N ILE A 75 2.83 -17.78 -20.02
CA ILE A 75 2.55 -16.38 -19.71
C ILE A 75 1.04 -16.14 -19.84
N SER A 76 0.37 -15.99 -18.71
CA SER A 76 -1.09 -15.81 -18.64
C SER A 76 -1.53 -14.34 -18.71
N ARG A 77 -0.66 -13.42 -18.26
CA ARG A 77 -0.97 -11.99 -18.24
C ARG A 77 0.30 -11.15 -18.41
N ILE A 78 0.17 -10.08 -19.19
CA ILE A 78 1.20 -9.04 -19.33
C ILE A 78 0.51 -7.70 -19.11
N LYS A 79 1.10 -6.84 -18.29
CA LYS A 79 0.58 -5.50 -18.08
C LYS A 79 1.71 -4.47 -18.18
N ILE A 80 1.47 -3.42 -18.94
CA ILE A 80 2.32 -2.23 -19.01
C ILE A 80 1.53 -1.08 -18.40
N ASP A 81 2.07 -0.48 -17.36
CA ASP A 81 1.41 0.58 -16.60
C ASP A 81 2.43 1.65 -16.20
N GLU A 82 1.98 2.90 -16.05
CA GLU A 82 2.81 4.01 -15.56
C GLU A 82 3.14 3.88 -14.06
N PHE A 83 2.27 3.21 -13.31
CA PHE A 83 2.29 3.07 -11.85
C PHE A 83 2.20 1.60 -11.44
N GLY A 84 2.02 1.35 -10.13
CA GLY A 84 1.89 0.01 -9.59
C GLY A 84 3.11 -0.85 -9.92
N TYR A 85 2.88 -2.02 -10.52
CA TYR A 85 3.95 -2.96 -10.93
C TYR A 85 4.75 -2.50 -12.16
N GLY A 86 4.32 -1.44 -12.86
CA GLY A 86 4.98 -1.00 -14.10
C GLY A 86 4.88 -2.04 -15.21
N ASN A 87 6.03 -2.46 -15.75
CA ASN A 87 6.11 -3.59 -16.66
C ASN A 87 6.01 -4.89 -15.85
N MET A 88 4.94 -5.64 -16.04
CA MET A 88 4.59 -6.81 -15.25
C MET A 88 4.22 -7.99 -16.14
N LEU A 89 4.58 -9.19 -15.70
CA LEU A 89 4.27 -10.46 -16.33
C LEU A 89 3.81 -11.46 -15.28
N GLN A 90 2.79 -12.27 -15.59
CA GLN A 90 2.36 -13.43 -14.79
C GLN A 90 2.54 -14.72 -15.58
N ILE A 91 2.91 -15.78 -14.88
CA ILE A 91 3.00 -17.14 -15.41
C ILE A 91 2.09 -18.03 -14.58
N ASP A 92 1.16 -18.71 -15.23
CA ASP A 92 0.35 -19.74 -14.60
C ASP A 92 1.05 -21.09 -14.75
N HIS A 93 1.11 -21.82 -13.62
CA HIS A 93 1.79 -23.10 -13.48
C HIS A 93 0.79 -24.26 -13.33
N PRO A 94 1.16 -25.50 -13.75
CA PRO A 94 0.26 -26.65 -13.70
C PRO A 94 -0.19 -27.07 -12.30
N ASP A 95 0.58 -26.67 -11.27
CA ASP A 95 0.33 -26.99 -9.85
C ASP A 95 -0.68 -26.07 -9.15
N GLY A 96 -1.29 -25.13 -9.90
CA GLY A 96 -2.33 -24.23 -9.39
C GLY A 96 -1.80 -22.95 -8.75
N PHE A 97 -0.53 -22.64 -8.96
CA PHE A 97 0.07 -21.36 -8.57
C PHE A 97 0.35 -20.48 -9.79
N THR A 98 0.41 -19.17 -9.54
CA THR A 98 0.77 -18.13 -10.51
C THR A 98 1.93 -17.35 -9.95
N THR A 99 3.02 -17.18 -10.72
CA THR A 99 4.11 -16.26 -10.36
C THR A 99 3.95 -14.91 -11.05
N LEU A 100 4.27 -13.83 -10.33
CA LEU A 100 4.23 -12.46 -10.82
C LEU A 100 5.64 -11.86 -10.76
N TYR A 101 6.02 -11.17 -11.82
CA TYR A 101 7.30 -10.48 -12.00
C TYR A 101 7.03 -9.01 -12.32
N GLY A 102 7.30 -8.13 -11.36
CA GLY A 102 7.02 -6.70 -11.46
C GLY A 102 8.28 -5.85 -11.63
N HIS A 103 8.07 -4.58 -11.98
CA HIS A 103 9.08 -3.53 -12.17
C HIS A 103 10.12 -3.82 -13.24
N LEU A 104 9.81 -4.70 -14.21
CA LEU A 104 10.74 -5.08 -15.28
C LEU A 104 11.14 -3.87 -16.13
N ASP A 105 12.40 -3.85 -16.57
CA ASP A 105 12.91 -2.84 -17.50
C ASP A 105 12.34 -3.08 -18.91
N HIS A 106 12.48 -4.31 -19.38
CA HIS A 106 11.94 -4.80 -20.64
C HIS A 106 11.84 -6.33 -20.61
N PHE A 107 11.15 -6.89 -21.57
CA PHE A 107 10.97 -8.33 -21.77
C PHE A 107 11.98 -8.88 -22.79
N THR A 108 12.01 -10.20 -22.99
CA THR A 108 12.74 -10.79 -24.12
C THR A 108 12.12 -10.32 -25.45
N ASP A 109 12.91 -10.34 -26.52
CA ASP A 109 12.52 -9.73 -27.82
C ASP A 109 11.16 -10.21 -28.32
N GLU A 110 10.86 -11.51 -28.26
CA GLU A 110 9.60 -12.08 -28.71
C GLU A 110 8.39 -11.52 -27.94
N ILE A 111 8.50 -11.41 -26.62
CA ILE A 111 7.46 -10.86 -25.75
C ILE A 111 7.33 -9.35 -25.98
N GLN A 112 8.48 -8.66 -26.09
CA GLN A 112 8.53 -7.21 -26.32
C GLN A 112 7.91 -6.81 -27.66
N ASP A 113 8.16 -7.56 -28.72
CA ASP A 113 7.59 -7.31 -30.04
C ASP A 113 6.07 -7.50 -30.04
N TYR A 114 5.57 -8.55 -29.38
CA TYR A 114 4.15 -8.76 -29.20
C TYR A 114 3.49 -7.60 -28.44
N ILE A 115 4.07 -7.16 -27.33
CA ILE A 115 3.55 -6.02 -26.55
C ILE A 115 3.48 -4.77 -27.42
N LYS A 116 4.57 -4.47 -28.14
CA LYS A 116 4.67 -3.31 -29.01
C LYS A 116 3.65 -3.32 -30.14
N GLU A 117 3.41 -4.47 -30.75
CA GLU A 117 2.35 -4.65 -31.75
C GLU A 117 0.99 -4.29 -31.16
N GLN A 118 0.67 -4.81 -29.97
CA GLN A 118 -0.60 -4.52 -29.30
C GLN A 118 -0.73 -3.04 -28.90
N GLN A 119 0.36 -2.40 -28.46
CA GLN A 119 0.39 -0.96 -28.18
C GLN A 119 0.08 -0.12 -29.43
N TYR A 120 0.63 -0.48 -30.59
CA TYR A 120 0.32 0.21 -31.86
C TYR A 120 -1.11 -0.06 -32.33
N LEU A 121 -1.61 -1.29 -32.21
CA LEU A 121 -3.00 -1.64 -32.54
C LEU A 121 -4.01 -0.87 -31.68
N GLN A 122 -3.73 -0.74 -30.36
CA GLN A 122 -4.61 -0.05 -29.42
C GLN A 122 -4.34 1.46 -29.36
N LYS A 123 -3.27 1.94 -29.98
CA LYS A 123 -2.78 3.32 -29.88
C LYS A 123 -2.66 3.78 -28.42
N SER A 124 -2.08 2.93 -27.57
CA SER A 124 -1.90 3.15 -26.14
C SER A 124 -0.54 2.67 -25.66
N PHE A 125 0.09 3.41 -24.76
CA PHE A 125 1.27 2.92 -24.04
C PHE A 125 0.87 1.84 -23.05
N GLU A 126 -0.17 2.09 -22.25
CA GLU A 126 -0.69 1.13 -21.30
C GLU A 126 -1.49 0.06 -22.03
N VAL A 127 -1.16 -1.19 -21.75
CA VAL A 127 -1.88 -2.35 -22.26
C VAL A 127 -1.98 -3.41 -21.18
N GLU A 128 -3.09 -4.14 -21.20
CA GLU A 128 -3.28 -5.35 -20.42
C GLU A 128 -3.65 -6.48 -21.37
N LEU A 129 -2.81 -7.50 -21.44
CA LEU A 129 -2.85 -8.58 -22.41
C LEU A 129 -2.95 -9.90 -21.68
N ASN A 130 -3.82 -10.80 -22.15
CA ASN A 130 -3.99 -12.14 -21.62
C ASN A 130 -3.70 -13.15 -22.74
N PRO A 131 -2.42 -13.47 -22.99
CA PRO A 131 -2.04 -14.48 -23.97
C PRO A 131 -2.61 -15.85 -23.56
N GLY A 132 -3.15 -16.59 -24.52
CA GLY A 132 -3.58 -17.96 -24.27
C GLY A 132 -2.39 -18.91 -24.00
N PRO A 133 -2.65 -20.10 -23.45
CA PRO A 133 -1.60 -21.03 -23.01
C PRO A 133 -0.64 -21.46 -24.13
N ASP A 134 -1.09 -21.46 -25.37
CA ASP A 134 -0.27 -21.85 -26.53
C ASP A 134 0.61 -20.72 -27.08
N LYS A 135 0.40 -19.47 -26.61
CA LYS A 135 1.10 -18.31 -27.18
C LYS A 135 2.53 -18.18 -26.66
N PHE A 136 2.73 -18.30 -25.35
CA PHE A 136 4.02 -18.16 -24.71
C PHE A 136 4.20 -19.26 -23.63
N PRO A 137 4.37 -20.53 -24.02
CA PRO A 137 4.78 -21.56 -23.09
C PRO A 137 6.21 -21.28 -22.62
N VAL A 138 6.49 -21.46 -21.34
CA VAL A 138 7.80 -21.23 -20.75
C VAL A 138 8.28 -22.45 -19.97
N LYS A 139 9.58 -22.69 -20.03
CA LYS A 139 10.25 -23.70 -19.19
C LYS A 139 10.77 -23.05 -17.92
N GLN A 140 10.93 -23.83 -16.87
CA GLN A 140 11.69 -23.40 -15.70
C GLN A 140 13.07 -22.90 -16.12
N MET A 141 13.55 -21.79 -15.52
CA MET A 141 14.80 -21.10 -15.83
C MET A 141 14.86 -20.50 -17.24
N GLN A 142 13.77 -20.48 -17.99
CA GLN A 142 13.74 -19.69 -19.24
C GLN A 142 13.75 -18.21 -18.92
N GLN A 143 14.64 -17.45 -19.57
CA GLN A 143 14.66 -16.00 -19.41
C GLN A 143 13.38 -15.40 -19.99
N ILE A 144 12.75 -14.48 -19.22
CA ILE A 144 11.49 -13.81 -19.58
C ILE A 144 11.63 -12.30 -19.71
N GLY A 145 12.67 -11.72 -19.16
CA GLY A 145 12.91 -10.28 -19.20
C GLY A 145 14.12 -9.85 -18.39
N TYR A 146 14.14 -8.58 -18.04
CA TYR A 146 15.23 -7.96 -17.31
C TYR A 146 14.68 -7.11 -16.15
N MET A 147 15.36 -7.21 -15.01
CA MET A 147 15.05 -6.44 -13.81
C MET A 147 15.16 -4.95 -14.08
N GLY A 148 14.19 -4.17 -13.55
CA GLY A 148 14.12 -2.75 -13.81
C GLY A 148 13.72 -1.91 -12.59
N ASN A 149 13.10 -0.77 -12.90
CA ASN A 149 12.62 0.19 -11.92
C ASN A 149 11.34 0.91 -12.43
N THR A 150 10.51 0.21 -13.24
CA THR A 150 9.29 0.78 -13.80
C THR A 150 8.15 0.81 -12.77
N GLY A 151 7.11 1.61 -13.00
CA GLY A 151 5.99 1.73 -12.09
C GLY A 151 6.34 2.43 -10.77
N SER A 152 5.68 2.05 -9.67
CA SER A 152 5.84 2.66 -8.35
C SER A 152 7.03 2.09 -7.56
N SER A 153 8.22 2.11 -8.15
CA SER A 153 9.47 1.58 -7.58
C SER A 153 10.48 2.71 -7.33
N TYR A 154 11.29 2.60 -6.28
CA TYR A 154 12.29 3.61 -5.88
C TYR A 154 13.74 3.16 -6.07
N GLY A 155 13.97 2.05 -6.77
CA GLY A 155 15.31 1.52 -7.06
C GLY A 155 15.20 0.24 -7.85
N ALA A 156 16.28 -0.14 -8.56
CA ALA A 156 16.27 -1.34 -9.39
C ALA A 156 16.15 -2.61 -8.53
N HIS A 157 15.03 -3.32 -8.67
CA HIS A 157 14.74 -4.59 -8.02
C HIS A 157 13.71 -5.38 -8.83
N LEU A 158 13.60 -6.67 -8.56
CA LEU A 158 12.48 -7.49 -9.02
C LEU A 158 11.47 -7.63 -7.88
N HIS A 159 10.23 -7.20 -8.11
CA HIS A 159 9.11 -7.56 -7.27
C HIS A 159 8.58 -8.92 -7.73
N PHE A 160 8.64 -9.92 -6.86
CA PHE A 160 8.30 -11.30 -7.16
C PHE A 160 7.22 -11.82 -6.21
N GLU A 161 6.11 -12.33 -6.77
CA GLU A 161 5.04 -12.93 -5.98
C GLU A 161 4.75 -14.35 -6.43
N ILE A 162 4.23 -15.16 -5.50
CA ILE A 162 3.53 -16.41 -5.77
C ILE A 162 2.09 -16.27 -5.27
N ARG A 163 1.13 -16.66 -6.08
CA ARG A 163 -0.30 -16.54 -5.79
C ARG A 163 -1.01 -17.85 -6.08
N HIS A 164 -2.11 -18.13 -5.40
CA HIS A 164 -3.06 -19.13 -5.87
C HIS A 164 -3.66 -18.68 -7.20
N THR A 165 -3.68 -19.55 -8.21
CA THR A 165 -4.19 -19.20 -9.55
C THR A 165 -5.69 -18.89 -9.53
N ASN A 166 -6.47 -19.61 -8.69
CA ASN A 166 -7.93 -19.54 -8.66
C ASN A 166 -8.49 -18.21 -8.14
N ASP A 167 -7.87 -17.61 -7.12
CA ASP A 167 -8.37 -16.40 -6.45
C ASP A 167 -7.32 -15.28 -6.35
N GLN A 168 -6.11 -15.52 -6.88
CA GLN A 168 -4.99 -14.57 -6.88
C GLN A 168 -4.54 -14.14 -5.47
N THR A 169 -4.83 -14.95 -4.44
CA THR A 169 -4.33 -14.70 -3.07
C THR A 169 -2.81 -14.83 -3.04
N PRO A 170 -2.06 -13.79 -2.67
CA PRO A 170 -0.62 -13.86 -2.48
C PRO A 170 -0.24 -14.74 -1.30
N VAL A 171 0.75 -15.59 -1.54
CA VAL A 171 1.36 -16.52 -0.58
C VAL A 171 2.79 -16.07 -0.32
N ASN A 172 3.29 -16.22 0.91
CA ASN A 172 4.67 -15.92 1.22
C ASN A 172 5.62 -16.81 0.40
N PRO A 173 6.38 -16.25 -0.56
CA PRO A 173 7.19 -17.07 -1.47
C PRO A 173 8.25 -17.92 -0.76
N LEU A 174 8.68 -17.51 0.46
CA LEU A 174 9.67 -18.28 1.22
C LEU A 174 9.19 -19.69 1.59
N HIS A 175 7.87 -19.95 1.62
CA HIS A 175 7.33 -21.30 1.82
C HIS A 175 7.74 -22.29 0.72
N PHE A 176 8.05 -21.81 -0.48
CA PHE A 176 8.41 -22.66 -1.64
C PHE A 176 9.88 -23.10 -1.64
N GLY A 177 10.63 -22.76 -0.58
CA GLY A 177 11.99 -23.25 -0.38
C GLY A 177 13.09 -22.38 -0.99
N PHE A 178 12.79 -21.13 -1.29
CA PHE A 178 13.85 -20.19 -1.69
C PHE A 178 14.84 -19.95 -0.56
N GLU A 179 16.12 -20.01 -0.91
CA GLU A 179 17.19 -19.79 0.05
C GLU A 179 17.62 -18.31 0.08
N ASN A 180 17.66 -17.76 1.28
CA ASN A 180 18.30 -16.50 1.65
C ASN A 180 19.11 -16.75 2.94
N ALA A 181 20.27 -16.13 3.05
CA ALA A 181 21.07 -16.21 4.27
C ALA A 181 20.50 -15.25 5.31
N ASP A 182 20.05 -15.80 6.44
CA ASP A 182 19.49 -15.02 7.54
C ASP A 182 19.66 -15.75 8.87
N HIS A 183 20.49 -15.18 9.75
CA HIS A 183 20.76 -15.65 11.10
C HIS A 183 20.50 -14.56 12.14
N HIS A 184 19.96 -13.42 11.75
CA HIS A 184 19.67 -12.31 12.64
C HIS A 184 18.28 -12.44 13.25
N ALA A 185 18.16 -12.26 14.55
CA ALA A 185 16.86 -12.13 15.19
C ALA A 185 16.30 -10.72 15.00
N PRO A 186 14.97 -10.57 14.80
CA PRO A 186 14.34 -9.26 14.63
C PRO A 186 14.65 -8.29 15.75
N VAL A 187 14.79 -7.01 15.43
CA VAL A 187 15.10 -5.94 16.39
C VAL A 187 13.80 -5.35 16.93
N ILE A 188 13.64 -5.34 18.26
CA ILE A 188 12.53 -4.69 18.95
C ILE A 188 12.94 -3.26 19.29
N GLN A 189 12.25 -2.25 18.74
CA GLN A 189 12.58 -0.85 18.91
C GLN A 189 11.77 -0.17 20.00
N GLN A 190 10.45 -0.30 19.97
CA GLN A 190 9.54 0.43 20.84
C GLN A 190 8.28 -0.40 21.13
N LEU A 191 7.71 -0.19 22.30
CA LEU A 191 6.42 -0.72 22.75
C LEU A 191 5.46 0.44 22.98
N ILE A 192 4.24 0.35 22.45
CA ILE A 192 3.11 1.16 22.91
C ILE A 192 2.32 0.32 23.88
N VAL A 193 2.02 0.91 25.05
CA VAL A 193 1.13 0.35 26.06
C VAL A 193 -0.14 1.19 26.05
N TYR A 194 -1.26 0.56 25.73
CA TYR A 194 -2.59 1.20 25.71
C TYR A 194 -3.32 0.95 27.02
N GLU A 195 -3.83 1.99 27.60
CA GLU A 195 -4.80 1.93 28.68
C GLU A 195 -6.19 1.81 28.08
N LEU A 196 -6.92 0.77 28.47
CA LEU A 196 -8.25 0.48 27.95
C LEU A 196 -9.31 0.66 29.03
N ASN A 197 -10.49 1.18 28.65
CA ASN A 197 -11.66 1.21 29.53
C ASN A 197 -12.32 -0.20 29.65
N GLU A 198 -13.41 -0.30 30.40
CA GLU A 198 -14.14 -1.57 30.57
C GLU A 198 -14.66 -2.15 29.24
N GLN A 199 -15.01 -1.30 28.29
CA GLN A 199 -15.49 -1.66 26.97
C GLN A 199 -14.35 -2.10 26.03
N GLY A 200 -13.08 -1.89 26.43
CA GLY A 200 -11.90 -2.20 25.64
C GLY A 200 -11.48 -1.09 24.67
N GLU A 201 -12.06 0.10 24.80
CA GLU A 201 -11.69 1.27 24.01
C GLU A 201 -10.41 1.92 24.57
N ILE A 202 -9.56 2.46 23.69
CA ILE A 202 -8.31 3.12 24.08
C ILE A 202 -8.65 4.48 24.71
N VAL A 203 -8.23 4.68 25.97
CA VAL A 203 -8.39 5.94 26.70
C VAL A 203 -7.08 6.71 26.83
N ASN A 204 -5.96 6.02 26.79
CA ASN A 204 -4.63 6.61 26.83
C ASN A 204 -3.59 5.67 26.21
N SER A 205 -2.44 6.19 25.83
CA SER A 205 -1.32 5.39 25.34
C SER A 205 0.01 5.96 25.79
N ARG A 206 1.01 5.08 25.96
CA ARG A 206 2.37 5.44 26.31
C ARG A 206 3.37 4.68 25.47
N MET A 207 4.20 5.41 24.71
CA MET A 207 5.31 4.83 23.97
C MET A 207 6.53 4.67 24.86
N MET A 208 7.15 3.49 24.85
CA MET A 208 8.29 3.13 25.71
C MET A 208 9.36 2.42 24.88
N GLN A 209 10.62 2.63 25.25
CA GLN A 209 11.75 1.95 24.63
C GLN A 209 12.30 0.88 25.58
N PRO A 210 12.30 -0.41 25.16
CA PRO A 210 12.85 -1.48 25.98
C PRO A 210 14.37 -1.47 25.95
N LYS A 211 14.99 -2.06 26.97
CA LYS A 211 16.43 -2.23 27.09
C LYS A 211 16.82 -3.62 26.61
N LEU A 212 17.81 -3.69 25.74
CA LEU A 212 18.43 -4.96 25.35
C LEU A 212 19.18 -5.53 26.56
N SER A 213 18.81 -6.74 27.00
CA SER A 213 19.41 -7.44 28.13
C SER A 213 20.46 -8.45 27.70
N THR A 214 20.16 -9.21 26.65
CA THR A 214 21.05 -10.15 25.98
C THR A 214 20.83 -10.06 24.48
N GLU A 215 21.55 -10.82 23.68
CA GLU A 215 21.60 -10.72 22.22
C GLU A 215 20.24 -10.57 21.50
N SER A 216 19.18 -11.24 22.01
CA SER A 216 17.82 -11.16 21.45
C SER A 216 16.72 -10.99 22.51
N ASN A 217 17.08 -10.68 23.76
CA ASN A 217 16.13 -10.50 24.85
C ASN A 217 16.07 -9.04 25.29
N TYR A 218 14.88 -8.51 25.32
CA TYR A 218 14.56 -7.13 25.72
C TYR A 218 13.75 -7.14 27.01
N ILE A 219 13.94 -6.13 27.86
CA ILE A 219 13.22 -6.02 29.15
C ILE A 219 12.83 -4.57 29.46
N PHE A 220 11.85 -4.43 30.35
CA PHE A 220 11.72 -3.27 31.23
C PHE A 220 12.13 -3.67 32.65
N GLU A 221 13.03 -2.90 33.28
CA GLU A 221 13.59 -3.24 34.58
C GLU A 221 12.55 -3.14 35.72
N ASN A 222 11.58 -2.25 35.57
CA ASN A 222 10.52 -2.04 36.56
C ASN A 222 9.16 -2.41 35.95
N PRO A 223 8.19 -2.85 36.76
CA PRO A 223 6.81 -3.02 36.32
C PRO A 223 6.25 -1.72 35.73
N ILE A 224 5.47 -1.86 34.68
CA ILE A 224 4.76 -0.74 34.05
C ILE A 224 3.47 -0.51 34.86
N GLU A 225 3.40 0.65 35.48
CA GLU A 225 2.25 1.05 36.31
C GLU A 225 1.21 1.79 35.44
N LEU A 226 -0.05 1.37 35.52
CA LEU A 226 -1.17 1.95 34.77
C LEU A 226 -2.38 2.11 35.70
N PRO A 227 -3.17 3.19 35.55
CA PRO A 227 -4.42 3.36 36.32
C PRO A 227 -5.55 2.43 35.85
N SER A 228 -5.53 2.01 34.59
CA SER A 228 -6.59 1.17 33.99
C SER A 228 -6.48 -0.29 34.42
N ALA A 229 -7.63 -0.98 34.52
CA ALA A 229 -7.69 -2.42 34.77
C ALA A 229 -7.51 -3.28 33.51
N LYS A 230 -7.48 -2.68 32.32
CA LYS A 230 -7.25 -3.37 31.04
C LYS A 230 -6.13 -2.71 30.27
N VAL A 231 -5.36 -3.54 29.56
CA VAL A 231 -4.19 -3.13 28.78
C VAL A 231 -4.14 -3.84 27.43
N GLY A 232 -3.65 -3.13 26.43
CA GLY A 232 -3.27 -3.66 25.12
C GLY A 232 -1.87 -3.21 24.74
N PHE A 233 -1.28 -3.78 23.69
CA PHE A 233 0.07 -3.48 23.27
C PHE A 233 0.16 -3.27 21.75
N ALA A 234 1.17 -2.49 21.31
CA ALA A 234 1.66 -2.54 19.94
C ALA A 234 3.19 -2.46 19.93
N LEU A 235 3.79 -3.12 18.94
CA LEU A 235 5.23 -3.28 18.87
C LEU A 235 5.77 -2.70 17.57
N ARG A 236 6.83 -1.88 17.70
CA ARG A 236 7.64 -1.45 16.54
C ARG A 236 8.88 -2.33 16.47
N THR A 237 9.00 -3.01 15.33
CA THR A 237 10.07 -3.99 15.10
C THR A 237 10.42 -4.03 13.61
N TYR A 238 11.59 -4.54 13.30
CA TYR A 238 12.05 -4.83 11.95
C TYR A 238 13.04 -5.99 11.99
N ASP A 239 13.28 -6.57 10.84
CA ASP A 239 14.26 -7.61 10.66
C ASP A 239 15.40 -7.17 9.73
N THR A 240 16.53 -7.92 9.72
CA THR A 240 17.68 -7.69 8.84
C THR A 240 18.25 -9.04 8.41
N GLU A 241 18.72 -9.14 7.17
CA GLU A 241 19.37 -10.33 6.64
C GLU A 241 20.91 -10.21 6.69
N ASP A 242 21.61 -11.35 6.63
CA ASP A 242 23.07 -11.41 6.64
C ASP A 242 23.69 -10.54 5.55
N GLY A 243 24.59 -9.65 5.95
CA GLY A 243 25.30 -8.76 5.03
C GLY A 243 24.42 -7.74 4.29
N GLN A 244 23.22 -7.46 4.81
CA GLN A 244 22.28 -6.47 4.29
C GLN A 244 22.00 -5.39 5.33
N ASP A 245 21.92 -4.12 4.91
CA ASP A 245 21.57 -2.98 5.78
C ASP A 245 20.07 -2.64 5.76
N ASN A 246 19.27 -3.38 4.99
CA ASN A 246 17.84 -3.16 4.86
C ASN A 246 17.11 -3.53 6.14
N LYS A 247 16.08 -2.76 6.45
CA LYS A 247 15.08 -3.11 7.46
C LYS A 247 13.90 -3.76 6.76
N ASN A 248 13.81 -5.07 6.88
CA ASN A 248 12.75 -5.88 6.32
C ASN A 248 11.58 -6.05 7.31
N GLY A 249 10.45 -6.56 6.84
CA GLY A 249 9.33 -6.95 7.68
C GLY A 249 9.64 -8.19 8.51
N ILE A 250 8.85 -8.40 9.55
CA ILE A 250 8.89 -9.62 10.38
C ILE A 250 7.88 -10.64 9.87
N TYR A 251 7.98 -11.89 10.33
CA TYR A 251 7.05 -12.96 9.94
C TYR A 251 5.92 -13.16 10.94
N SER A 252 6.21 -13.13 12.25
CA SER A 252 5.17 -13.35 13.26
C SER A 252 5.41 -12.56 14.54
N ILE A 253 4.31 -12.31 15.27
CA ILE A 253 4.33 -11.85 16.65
C ILE A 253 3.44 -12.75 17.49
N GLN A 254 3.91 -13.10 18.70
CA GLN A 254 3.14 -13.80 19.71
C GLN A 254 3.21 -13.04 21.04
N CYS A 255 2.07 -12.65 21.59
CA CYS A 255 1.94 -12.03 22.91
C CYS A 255 1.33 -13.04 23.91
N LYS A 256 2.06 -13.29 25.00
CA LYS A 256 1.67 -14.20 26.09
C LYS A 256 1.54 -13.44 27.41
N SER A 257 0.69 -13.93 28.29
CA SER A 257 0.57 -13.46 29.65
C SER A 257 0.60 -14.63 30.64
N GLY A 258 1.53 -14.61 31.59
CA GLY A 258 1.72 -15.74 32.52
C GLY A 258 2.06 -17.06 31.83
N GLY A 259 2.65 -17.02 30.64
CA GLY A 259 2.94 -18.20 29.81
C GLY A 259 1.80 -18.62 28.86
N GLU A 260 0.58 -18.12 29.08
CA GLU A 260 -0.58 -18.45 28.25
C GLU A 260 -0.69 -17.55 27.01
N PRO A 261 -0.99 -18.11 25.81
CA PRO A 261 -1.16 -17.33 24.61
C PRO A 261 -2.40 -16.41 24.70
N GLY A 262 -2.20 -15.13 24.40
CA GLY A 262 -3.29 -14.15 24.38
C GLY A 262 -3.58 -13.60 22.98
N PHE A 263 -2.54 -13.48 22.14
CA PHE A 263 -2.63 -12.99 20.77
C PHE A 263 -1.42 -13.45 19.96
N ALA A 264 -1.66 -13.79 18.70
CA ALA A 264 -0.60 -14.02 17.74
C ALA A 264 -1.06 -13.70 16.31
N PHE A 265 -0.11 -13.50 15.41
CA PHE A 265 -0.33 -13.54 13.97
C PHE A 265 0.87 -14.12 13.24
N THR A 266 0.63 -14.66 12.04
CA THR A 266 1.62 -15.10 11.07
C THR A 266 1.29 -14.56 9.68
N LEU A 267 2.33 -14.30 8.88
CA LEU A 267 2.20 -13.72 7.54
C LEU A 267 2.49 -14.78 6.47
N ASP A 268 1.55 -15.74 6.33
CA ASP A 268 1.63 -16.84 5.35
C ASP A 268 0.94 -16.46 4.04
N GLU A 269 -0.30 -16.00 4.14
CA GLU A 269 -1.16 -15.62 3.02
C GLU A 269 -1.97 -14.37 3.38
N ILE A 270 -2.07 -13.45 2.44
CA ILE A 270 -2.86 -12.22 2.64
C ILE A 270 -3.72 -11.98 1.40
N PRO A 271 -5.03 -12.28 1.43
CA PRO A 271 -5.92 -12.00 0.31
C PRO A 271 -5.86 -10.53 -0.10
N PHE A 272 -5.73 -10.27 -1.39
CA PHE A 272 -5.49 -8.92 -1.91
C PHE A 272 -6.57 -7.93 -1.47
N GLU A 273 -7.85 -8.35 -1.48
CA GLU A 273 -8.98 -7.54 -1.05
C GLU A 273 -8.99 -7.27 0.48
N LYS A 274 -8.21 -8.05 1.27
CA LYS A 274 -8.03 -7.86 2.71
C LYS A 274 -6.82 -7.01 3.06
N SER A 275 -5.93 -6.75 2.11
CA SER A 275 -4.65 -6.09 2.38
C SER A 275 -4.81 -4.71 3.04
N ARG A 276 -5.90 -3.97 2.75
CA ARG A 276 -6.17 -2.68 3.38
C ARG A 276 -6.51 -2.75 4.88
N TYR A 277 -6.89 -3.93 5.39
CA TYR A 277 -7.01 -4.11 6.85
C TYR A 277 -5.69 -3.89 7.60
N LEU A 278 -4.58 -3.69 6.89
CA LEU A 278 -3.34 -3.17 7.46
C LEU A 278 -3.60 -1.93 8.31
N ASN A 279 -4.49 -1.02 7.91
CA ASN A 279 -4.80 0.20 8.66
C ASN A 279 -5.47 -0.08 10.02
N ALA A 280 -6.08 -1.27 10.21
CA ALA A 280 -6.56 -1.75 11.49
C ALA A 280 -5.54 -2.61 12.24
N HIS A 281 -4.57 -3.20 11.52
CA HIS A 281 -3.49 -3.99 12.09
C HIS A 281 -2.44 -3.12 12.79
N ILE A 282 -2.16 -1.94 12.25
CA ILE A 282 -1.16 -1.01 12.80
C ILE A 282 -1.77 0.01 13.77
N ASP A 283 -0.92 0.69 14.55
CA ASP A 283 -1.31 1.98 15.12
C ASP A 283 -1.35 3.04 14.01
N TYR A 284 -2.56 3.36 13.57
CA TYR A 284 -2.76 4.26 12.44
C TYR A 284 -2.44 5.73 12.80
N GLN A 285 -2.62 6.13 14.07
CA GLN A 285 -2.29 7.48 14.54
C GLN A 285 -0.79 7.74 14.46
N GLU A 286 0.02 6.80 14.96
CA GLU A 286 1.48 6.88 14.86
C GLU A 286 1.95 6.86 13.39
N LYS A 287 1.26 6.08 12.53
CA LYS A 287 1.54 6.06 11.09
C LYS A 287 1.28 7.41 10.43
N VAL A 288 0.16 8.08 10.74
CA VAL A 288 -0.19 9.37 10.13
C VAL A 288 0.68 10.50 10.70
N ASN A 289 0.83 10.55 12.02
CA ASN A 289 1.46 11.67 12.71
C ASN A 289 3.00 11.64 12.67
N GLN A 290 3.62 10.44 12.67
CA GLN A 290 5.06 10.28 12.77
C GLN A 290 5.68 9.41 11.68
N ASN A 291 4.86 8.82 10.83
CA ASN A 291 5.27 7.82 9.83
C ASN A 291 5.96 6.59 10.47
N LEU A 292 5.49 6.18 11.66
CA LEU A 292 5.96 5.01 12.38
C LEU A 292 4.94 3.88 12.29
N PHE A 293 5.42 2.67 12.01
CA PHE A 293 4.59 1.48 11.95
C PHE A 293 4.76 0.66 13.23
N PHE A 294 3.65 0.43 13.94
CA PHE A 294 3.55 -0.45 15.10
C PHE A 294 2.54 -1.54 14.81
N HIS A 295 2.92 -2.80 14.97
CA HIS A 295 1.99 -3.93 14.90
C HIS A 295 1.17 -3.99 16.18
N ARG A 296 -0.16 -3.89 16.11
CA ARG A 296 -1.03 -4.10 17.26
C ARG A 296 -0.99 -5.56 17.69
N CYS A 297 -0.90 -5.79 19.00
CA CYS A 297 -0.99 -7.11 19.61
C CYS A 297 -2.41 -7.42 20.10
N PHE A 298 -3.42 -6.85 19.43
CA PHE A 298 -4.84 -7.13 19.62
C PHE A 298 -5.59 -6.78 18.33
N GLN A 299 -6.72 -7.45 18.12
CA GLN A 299 -7.54 -7.26 16.93
C GLN A 299 -8.65 -6.24 17.18
N LEU A 300 -8.83 -5.26 16.30
CA LEU A 300 -10.01 -4.39 16.28
C LEU A 300 -11.23 -5.16 15.79
N GLU A 301 -12.43 -4.81 16.28
CA GLU A 301 -13.67 -5.51 15.99
C GLU A 301 -13.97 -5.63 14.49
N GLY A 302 -13.78 -4.56 13.74
CA GLY A 302 -13.96 -4.52 12.29
C GLY A 302 -12.78 -5.03 11.46
N ASN A 303 -11.70 -5.54 12.07
CA ASN A 303 -10.55 -6.07 11.35
C ASN A 303 -10.79 -7.54 10.95
N LYS A 304 -10.95 -7.78 9.64
CA LYS A 304 -11.25 -9.10 9.06
C LYS A 304 -10.05 -9.76 8.38
N LEU A 305 -8.82 -9.41 8.77
CA LEU A 305 -7.62 -10.12 8.31
C LEU A 305 -7.62 -11.56 8.85
N PRO A 306 -7.38 -12.56 8.02
CA PRO A 306 -7.39 -13.98 8.43
C PRO A 306 -6.05 -14.46 9.01
N ILE A 307 -5.22 -13.57 9.53
CA ILE A 307 -3.85 -13.88 10.00
C ILE A 307 -3.74 -14.09 11.51
N TYR A 308 -4.83 -13.88 12.27
CA TYR A 308 -4.77 -13.82 13.73
C TYR A 308 -5.16 -15.14 14.40
N ALA A 309 -4.43 -15.45 15.49
CA ALA A 309 -4.85 -16.36 16.52
C ALA A 309 -5.01 -15.61 17.83
N THR A 310 -6.22 -15.61 18.39
CA THR A 310 -6.54 -14.85 19.60
C THR A 310 -7.04 -15.76 20.72
N GLY A 311 -6.55 -15.50 21.94
CA GLY A 311 -7.11 -16.09 23.15
C GLY A 311 -8.44 -15.42 23.56
N PRO A 312 -9.02 -15.82 24.71
CA PRO A 312 -10.32 -15.29 25.17
C PRO A 312 -10.34 -13.77 25.38
N GLU A 313 -9.21 -13.15 25.72
CA GLU A 313 -9.07 -11.71 25.93
C GLU A 313 -8.75 -10.95 24.62
N GLN A 314 -8.56 -11.65 23.51
CA GLN A 314 -8.28 -11.09 22.18
C GLN A 314 -7.10 -10.08 22.16
N GLY A 315 -6.10 -10.29 23.03
CA GLY A 315 -4.97 -9.37 23.19
C GLY A 315 -5.26 -8.13 24.06
N ARG A 316 -6.45 -8.05 24.70
CA ARG A 316 -6.84 -7.00 25.64
C ARG A 316 -6.90 -7.59 27.04
N PHE A 317 -5.79 -7.48 27.77
CA PHE A 317 -5.57 -8.21 29.02
C PHE A 317 -6.11 -7.44 30.23
N ILE A 318 -6.68 -8.18 31.20
CA ILE A 318 -7.10 -7.65 32.50
C ILE A 318 -5.88 -7.69 33.43
N ILE A 319 -5.57 -6.57 34.09
CA ILE A 319 -4.49 -6.45 35.08
C ILE A 319 -5.06 -6.27 36.48
N ASN A 320 -4.27 -6.71 37.49
CA ASN A 320 -4.69 -6.71 38.88
C ASN A 320 -3.89 -5.66 39.68
N PRO A 321 -4.49 -4.92 40.63
CA PRO A 321 -3.79 -3.97 41.47
C PRO A 321 -2.87 -4.63 42.52
N GLU A 322 -3.13 -5.90 42.86
CA GLU A 322 -2.39 -6.56 43.95
C GLU A 322 -1.07 -7.19 43.48
N PHE A 323 -1.04 -7.68 42.24
CA PHE A 323 0.12 -8.44 41.73
C PHE A 323 0.47 -8.01 40.30
N PRO A 324 1.75 -7.72 40.02
CA PRO A 324 2.22 -7.50 38.66
C PRO A 324 1.94 -8.71 37.76
N ARG A 325 1.29 -8.49 36.63
CA ARG A 325 1.02 -9.52 35.64
C ARG A 325 2.20 -9.60 34.65
N PRO A 326 2.83 -10.77 34.47
CA PRO A 326 3.95 -10.92 33.54
C PRO A 326 3.46 -11.07 32.11
N PHE A 327 4.20 -10.45 31.18
CA PHE A 327 3.99 -10.51 29.74
C PHE A 327 5.28 -10.87 29.02
N SER A 328 5.14 -11.55 27.88
CA SER A 328 6.19 -11.73 26.89
C SER A 328 5.65 -11.51 25.49
N ILE A 329 6.36 -10.72 24.68
CA ILE A 329 6.07 -10.55 23.26
C ILE A 329 7.27 -11.08 22.51
N SER A 330 7.06 -12.18 21.74
CA SER A 330 8.06 -12.79 20.87
C SER A 330 7.80 -12.37 19.43
N VAL A 331 8.85 -12.00 18.72
CA VAL A 331 8.84 -11.61 17.31
C VAL A 331 9.76 -12.56 16.57
N SER A 332 9.32 -13.14 15.46
CA SER A 332 10.20 -13.98 14.63
C SER A 332 10.18 -13.55 13.16
N ASP A 333 11.29 -13.83 12.49
CA ASP A 333 11.41 -13.88 11.06
C ASP A 333 10.87 -15.22 10.51
N PHE A 334 10.94 -15.40 9.19
CA PHE A 334 10.52 -16.62 8.51
C PHE A 334 11.46 -17.82 8.78
N LYS A 335 12.75 -17.61 9.06
CA LYS A 335 13.73 -18.65 9.37
C LYS A 335 13.61 -19.18 10.80
N GLY A 336 12.84 -18.49 11.67
CA GLY A 336 12.64 -18.87 13.07
C GLY A 336 13.62 -18.20 14.02
N ASN A 337 14.47 -17.26 13.56
CA ASN A 337 15.23 -16.41 14.48
C ASN A 337 14.24 -15.52 15.23
N ALA A 338 14.40 -15.41 16.55
CA ALA A 338 13.40 -14.72 17.37
C ALA A 338 14.02 -13.82 18.45
N SER A 339 13.36 -12.70 18.67
CA SER A 339 13.59 -11.81 19.81
C SER A 339 12.39 -11.78 20.74
N THR A 340 12.63 -11.65 22.03
CA THR A 340 11.58 -11.62 23.05
C THR A 340 11.70 -10.39 23.95
N LEU A 341 10.59 -9.67 24.12
CA LEU A 341 10.41 -8.61 25.10
C LEU A 341 9.65 -9.15 26.31
N SER A 342 10.29 -9.13 27.50
CA SER A 342 9.68 -9.56 28.76
C SER A 342 9.48 -8.37 29.70
N PHE A 343 8.28 -8.27 30.30
CA PHE A 343 7.93 -7.18 31.19
C PHE A 343 6.77 -7.54 32.12
N GLN A 344 6.52 -6.68 33.09
CA GLN A 344 5.38 -6.81 34.00
C GLN A 344 4.51 -5.56 33.94
N VAL A 345 3.20 -5.73 34.10
CA VAL A 345 2.25 -4.61 34.20
C VAL A 345 1.44 -4.76 35.48
N VAL A 346 1.25 -3.68 36.20
CA VAL A 346 0.45 -3.63 37.41
C VAL A 346 -0.51 -2.44 37.38
N GLN A 347 -1.72 -2.64 37.90
CA GLN A 347 -2.65 -1.54 38.07
C GLN A 347 -2.18 -0.70 39.28
N SER A 348 -1.86 0.59 39.05
CA SER A 348 -1.52 1.49 40.16
C SER A 348 -2.77 2.13 40.73
N GLY A 349 -2.86 2.19 42.09
CA GLY A 349 -3.99 2.83 42.78
C GLY A 349 -4.03 4.36 42.64
N ASN A 350 -3.02 4.98 42.10
CA ASN A 350 -2.99 6.41 41.80
C ASN A 350 -3.61 6.70 40.46
N ILE A 351 -4.92 6.86 40.43
CA ILE A 351 -5.67 7.39 39.28
C ILE A 351 -5.26 8.87 39.12
N LEU A 352 -4.19 9.13 38.43
CA LEU A 352 -4.03 10.42 37.77
C LEU A 352 -5.10 10.45 36.66
N SER A 353 -6.32 10.85 37.05
CA SER A 353 -7.38 11.15 36.10
C SER A 353 -6.97 12.38 35.28
N GLN A 354 -6.14 12.17 34.28
CA GLN A 354 -6.20 13.00 33.10
C GLN A 354 -7.47 12.52 32.39
N SER A 355 -8.60 13.12 32.77
CA SER A 355 -9.78 13.06 31.92
C SER A 355 -9.31 13.42 30.51
N PRO A 356 -9.50 12.57 29.50
CA PRO A 356 -9.23 12.97 28.13
C PRO A 356 -9.92 14.32 27.95
N LYS A 357 -9.22 15.33 27.44
CA LYS A 357 -9.86 16.59 27.05
C LYS A 357 -11.08 16.17 26.25
N PRO A 358 -12.29 16.65 26.60
CA PRO A 358 -13.47 16.30 25.81
C PRO A 358 -13.22 16.80 24.40
N ALA A 359 -12.74 15.94 23.54
CA ALA A 359 -12.74 16.20 22.12
C ALA A 359 -14.20 16.41 21.75
N ARG A 360 -14.53 17.55 21.18
CA ARG A 360 -15.89 17.91 20.79
C ARG A 360 -16.25 17.14 19.52
N TYR A 361 -16.50 15.85 19.66
CA TYR A 361 -17.05 15.04 18.59
C TYR A 361 -18.56 15.28 18.52
N ASN A 362 -19.08 15.46 17.32
CA ASN A 362 -20.51 15.67 17.11
C ASN A 362 -21.22 14.44 16.54
N THR A 363 -20.46 13.38 16.21
CA THR A 363 -21.02 12.11 15.77
C THR A 363 -20.08 10.94 16.13
N ILE A 364 -20.59 9.71 15.95
CA ILE A 364 -19.81 8.47 16.10
C ILE A 364 -19.97 7.68 14.80
N GLY A 365 -18.85 7.44 14.13
CA GLY A 365 -18.77 6.50 13.02
C GLY A 365 -18.88 5.06 13.54
N LEU A 366 -19.78 4.26 12.96
CA LEU A 366 -20.06 2.90 13.37
C LEU A 366 -19.46 1.90 12.38
N PRO A 367 -18.84 0.81 12.85
CA PRO A 367 -18.29 -0.22 11.96
C PRO A 367 -19.37 -1.06 11.28
N ASP A 368 -20.52 -1.24 11.92
CA ASP A 368 -21.61 -2.16 11.55
C ASP A 368 -22.87 -1.45 11.05
N ALA A 369 -22.81 -0.14 10.82
CA ALA A 369 -23.95 0.64 10.35
C ALA A 369 -23.52 1.85 9.50
N ILE A 370 -24.48 2.33 8.69
CA ILE A 370 -24.30 3.56 7.93
C ILE A 370 -24.32 4.76 8.87
N THR A 371 -23.33 5.64 8.76
CA THR A 371 -23.30 6.91 9.49
C THR A 371 -23.48 8.07 8.51
N ILE A 372 -24.44 8.96 8.77
CA ILE A 372 -24.74 10.11 7.92
C ILE A 372 -24.70 11.38 8.76
N VAL A 373 -23.94 12.38 8.29
CA VAL A 373 -23.99 13.73 8.84
C VAL A 373 -24.37 14.70 7.73
N THR A 374 -25.33 15.57 8.02
CA THR A 374 -25.75 16.65 7.12
C THR A 374 -25.67 17.97 7.86
N GLN A 375 -25.03 18.94 7.26
CA GLN A 375 -25.00 20.33 7.71
C GLN A 375 -25.18 21.28 6.51
N GLN A 376 -25.26 22.57 6.75
CA GLN A 376 -25.47 23.55 5.69
C GLN A 376 -24.35 23.44 4.61
N GLY A 377 -24.76 23.13 3.37
CA GLY A 377 -23.87 23.03 2.21
C GLY A 377 -23.02 21.76 2.14
N PHE A 378 -23.19 20.79 3.08
CA PHE A 378 -22.39 19.58 3.15
C PHE A 378 -23.15 18.37 3.65
N LYS A 379 -22.87 17.21 3.04
CA LYS A 379 -23.32 15.91 3.53
C LYS A 379 -22.21 14.90 3.37
N VAL A 380 -22.01 14.06 4.36
CA VAL A 380 -21.11 12.91 4.30
C VAL A 380 -21.87 11.63 4.65
N VAL A 381 -21.54 10.55 3.95
CA VAL A 381 -22.16 9.23 4.12
C VAL A 381 -21.05 8.19 4.26
N TRP A 382 -20.84 7.69 5.46
CA TRP A 382 -19.95 6.55 5.71
C TRP A 382 -20.79 5.27 5.64
N PRO A 383 -20.51 4.36 4.69
CA PRO A 383 -21.22 3.09 4.60
C PRO A 383 -20.86 2.16 5.75
N GLU A 384 -21.64 1.10 5.93
CA GLU A 384 -21.28 -0.02 6.79
C GLU A 384 -19.91 -0.58 6.41
N GLY A 385 -19.10 -0.94 7.41
CA GLY A 385 -17.72 -1.41 7.21
C GLY A 385 -16.70 -0.31 6.90
N CYS A 386 -17.09 0.97 6.94
CA CYS A 386 -16.19 2.08 6.71
C CYS A 386 -15.18 2.28 7.85
N PHE A 387 -15.60 2.11 9.08
CA PHE A 387 -14.75 2.19 10.27
C PHE A 387 -14.38 0.79 10.79
N TYR A 388 -13.26 0.67 11.50
CA TYR A 388 -12.81 -0.59 12.09
C TYR A 388 -13.30 -0.79 13.54
N GLU A 389 -13.73 0.29 14.17
CA GLU A 389 -14.29 0.35 15.51
C GLU A 389 -15.18 1.60 15.65
N LYS A 390 -15.89 1.75 16.75
CA LYS A 390 -16.62 2.98 17.04
C LYS A 390 -15.67 4.15 17.08
N THR A 391 -15.81 5.06 16.12
CA THR A 391 -14.88 6.16 15.89
C THR A 391 -15.56 7.48 16.16
N PRO A 392 -15.19 8.21 17.22
CA PRO A 392 -15.66 9.57 17.43
C PRO A 392 -15.19 10.48 16.29
N VAL A 393 -16.14 11.19 15.65
CA VAL A 393 -15.89 12.06 14.50
C VAL A 393 -16.47 13.43 14.76
N ASN A 394 -15.77 14.48 14.36
CA ASN A 394 -16.29 15.84 14.30
C ASN A 394 -16.39 16.28 12.84
N VAL A 395 -17.59 16.69 12.43
CA VAL A 395 -17.84 17.32 11.14
C VAL A 395 -18.09 18.79 11.39
N SER A 396 -17.21 19.64 10.86
CA SER A 396 -17.30 21.10 11.04
C SER A 396 -17.12 21.83 9.71
N SER A 397 -17.45 23.10 9.68
CA SER A 397 -17.23 23.96 8.53
C SER A 397 -16.62 25.30 8.95
N THR A 398 -15.67 25.76 8.15
CA THR A 398 -15.05 27.07 8.33
C THR A 398 -15.44 27.96 7.14
N THR A 399 -16.14 29.05 7.43
CA THR A 399 -16.48 30.08 6.44
C THR A 399 -15.29 31.01 6.22
N GLY A 400 -14.42 30.60 5.34
CA GLY A 400 -13.31 31.43 4.86
C GLY A 400 -13.18 31.22 3.37
N TYR A 401 -13.73 32.11 2.57
CA TYR A 401 -13.48 32.11 1.14
C TYR A 401 -12.09 32.69 0.90
N ASN A 402 -11.10 31.83 0.72
CA ASN A 402 -9.89 32.26 0.05
C ASN A 402 -10.23 32.51 -1.43
N THR A 403 -9.58 33.44 -2.07
CA THR A 403 -9.74 33.70 -3.51
C THR A 403 -9.53 32.40 -4.30
N GLY A 404 -10.61 31.86 -4.87
CA GLY A 404 -10.59 30.63 -5.69
C GLY A 404 -11.43 29.46 -5.18
N ASN A 405 -12.00 29.51 -3.96
CA ASN A 405 -12.92 28.49 -3.46
C ASN A 405 -14.37 28.81 -3.86
N TYR A 406 -15.11 27.76 -4.16
CA TYR A 406 -16.53 27.83 -4.53
C TYR A 406 -17.45 27.18 -3.49
N SER A 407 -16.93 26.85 -2.33
CA SER A 407 -17.66 26.38 -1.14
C SER A 407 -16.91 26.75 0.14
N ALA A 408 -17.52 26.57 1.30
CA ALA A 408 -16.80 26.53 2.57
C ALA A 408 -15.79 25.38 2.61
N TYR A 409 -14.88 25.40 3.59
CA TYR A 409 -14.07 24.25 3.95
C TYR A 409 -14.83 23.40 4.93
N PHE A 410 -14.90 22.09 4.67
CA PHE A 410 -15.56 21.11 5.51
C PHE A 410 -14.50 20.15 6.08
N GLU A 411 -14.42 20.10 7.39
CA GLU A 411 -13.43 19.34 8.12
C GLU A 411 -14.05 18.06 8.68
N LEU A 412 -13.38 16.94 8.41
CA LEU A 412 -13.68 15.62 8.95
C LEU A 412 -12.53 15.22 9.87
N ASP A 413 -12.72 15.36 11.19
CA ASP A 413 -11.73 15.04 12.22
C ASP A 413 -12.13 13.79 13.02
N PRO A 414 -11.14 13.06 13.57
CA PRO A 414 -9.70 13.27 13.44
C PRO A 414 -9.15 12.75 12.11
N VAL A 415 -8.17 13.46 11.56
CA VAL A 415 -7.53 13.12 10.27
C VAL A 415 -6.78 11.78 10.31
N ASP A 416 -6.43 11.33 11.51
CA ASP A 416 -5.74 10.07 11.80
C ASP A 416 -6.72 8.92 12.16
N ALA A 417 -8.02 9.08 11.91
CA ALA A 417 -8.98 7.99 11.98
C ALA A 417 -8.86 7.10 10.73
N PRO A 418 -8.56 5.80 10.88
CA PRO A 418 -8.44 4.90 9.75
C PRO A 418 -9.81 4.59 9.13
N VAL A 419 -9.89 4.65 7.80
CA VAL A 419 -11.09 4.30 7.03
C VAL A 419 -10.78 3.13 6.10
N HIS A 420 -11.69 2.14 6.07
CA HIS A 420 -11.51 0.92 5.29
C HIS A 420 -11.96 1.09 3.83
N THR A 421 -13.16 1.59 3.62
CA THR A 421 -13.77 1.71 2.29
C THR A 421 -14.03 3.16 1.91
N TYR A 422 -14.41 3.39 0.66
CA TYR A 422 -14.83 4.71 0.22
C TYR A 422 -16.10 5.15 0.93
N PHE A 423 -16.16 6.43 1.27
CA PHE A 423 -17.35 7.11 1.76
C PHE A 423 -17.64 8.34 0.86
N ASP A 424 -18.91 8.71 0.78
CA ASP A 424 -19.33 9.77 -0.12
C ASP A 424 -19.38 11.12 0.58
N VAL A 425 -18.83 12.13 -0.08
CA VAL A 425 -18.98 13.54 0.29
C VAL A 425 -19.79 14.28 -0.78
N PHE A 426 -20.71 15.12 -0.33
CA PHE A 426 -21.57 15.97 -1.14
C PHE A 426 -21.37 17.42 -0.70
N ILE A 427 -20.97 18.28 -1.62
CA ILE A 427 -20.75 19.71 -1.35
C ILE A 427 -21.65 20.53 -2.25
N ASP A 428 -22.40 21.48 -1.67
CA ASP A 428 -23.23 22.42 -2.42
C ASP A 428 -22.33 23.29 -3.31
N GLY A 429 -22.61 23.26 -4.59
CA GLY A 429 -21.86 23.97 -5.63
C GLY A 429 -22.58 25.16 -6.24
N LEU A 430 -23.61 25.70 -5.58
CA LEU A 430 -24.37 26.86 -6.09
C LEU A 430 -23.51 28.08 -6.39
N ALA A 431 -22.35 28.21 -5.73
CA ALA A 431 -21.40 29.29 -6.01
C ALA A 431 -20.55 29.07 -7.26
N VAL A 432 -20.56 27.87 -7.87
CA VAL A 432 -19.79 27.58 -9.09
C VAL A 432 -20.52 28.19 -10.30
N PRO A 433 -19.89 29.08 -11.07
CA PRO A 433 -20.51 29.63 -12.27
C PRO A 433 -20.87 28.52 -13.28
N PRO A 434 -22.01 28.61 -14.00
CA PRO A 434 -22.43 27.58 -14.96
C PRO A 434 -21.36 27.26 -16.02
N SER A 435 -20.55 28.21 -16.44
CA SER A 435 -19.47 28.02 -17.41
C SER A 435 -18.27 27.23 -16.86
N LEU A 436 -18.18 27.03 -15.53
CA LEU A 436 -17.08 26.36 -14.87
C LEU A 436 -17.47 25.01 -14.25
N LEU A 437 -18.71 24.57 -14.38
CA LEU A 437 -19.18 23.32 -13.77
C LEU A 437 -18.32 22.12 -14.20
N ASN A 438 -17.91 22.02 -15.46
CA ASN A 438 -17.07 20.94 -15.97
C ASN A 438 -15.60 21.03 -15.51
N ARG A 439 -15.21 22.17 -14.92
CA ARG A 439 -13.87 22.43 -14.40
C ARG A 439 -13.80 22.27 -12.90
N ALA A 440 -14.95 22.11 -12.22
CA ALA A 440 -15.02 21.96 -10.78
C ALA A 440 -14.63 20.56 -10.32
N PHE A 441 -13.99 20.49 -9.17
CA PHE A 441 -13.65 19.24 -8.49
C PHE A 441 -13.72 19.41 -6.97
N ILE A 442 -13.92 18.32 -6.25
CA ILE A 442 -13.76 18.30 -4.81
C ILE A 442 -12.28 18.16 -4.51
N ALA A 443 -11.74 19.12 -3.81
CA ALA A 443 -10.36 19.17 -3.35
C ALA A 443 -10.26 18.66 -1.91
N ARG A 444 -9.31 17.79 -1.62
CA ARG A 444 -8.81 17.57 -0.26
C ARG A 444 -7.63 18.51 -0.03
N CYS A 445 -7.69 19.27 1.05
CA CYS A 445 -6.66 20.22 1.46
C CYS A 445 -5.89 19.65 2.64
N ASP A 446 -4.63 19.29 2.45
CA ASP A 446 -3.76 18.77 3.51
C ASP A 446 -3.18 19.91 4.36
N PRO A 447 -2.86 19.68 5.64
CA PRO A 447 -2.31 20.71 6.54
C PRO A 447 -1.00 21.36 6.05
N ASN A 448 -0.24 20.65 5.21
CA ASN A 448 0.99 21.15 4.59
C ASN A 448 0.74 22.08 3.37
N GLY A 449 -0.52 22.39 3.05
CA GLY A 449 -0.93 23.20 1.92
C GLY A 449 -1.05 22.45 0.60
N SER A 450 -0.86 21.11 0.58
CA SER A 450 -1.07 20.33 -0.64
C SER A 450 -2.55 20.24 -0.98
N ILE A 451 -2.88 20.38 -2.25
CA ILE A 451 -4.22 20.22 -2.79
C ILE A 451 -4.27 18.94 -3.61
N ILE A 452 -5.23 18.09 -3.30
CA ILE A 452 -5.45 16.82 -3.98
C ILE A 452 -6.82 16.85 -4.64
N ASN A 453 -6.86 16.70 -5.95
CA ASN A 453 -8.10 16.59 -6.70
C ASN A 453 -8.72 15.18 -6.48
N CYS A 454 -9.89 15.16 -5.85
CA CYS A 454 -10.66 13.94 -5.60
C CYS A 454 -11.71 13.66 -6.70
N GLY A 455 -11.69 14.42 -7.80
CA GLY A 455 -12.70 14.33 -8.84
C GLY A 455 -14.01 14.97 -8.44
N GLY A 456 -15.09 14.51 -9.02
CA GLY A 456 -16.44 14.92 -8.67
C GLY A 456 -17.42 14.77 -9.82
N THR A 457 -18.64 14.38 -9.47
CA THR A 457 -19.79 14.28 -10.37
C THR A 457 -20.95 15.10 -9.81
N TRP A 458 -21.66 15.82 -10.67
CA TRP A 458 -22.79 16.63 -10.25
C TRP A 458 -24.05 15.77 -10.05
N ILE A 459 -24.66 15.88 -8.88
CA ILE A 459 -25.99 15.33 -8.55
C ILE A 459 -26.86 16.49 -8.09
N GLY A 460 -27.73 16.98 -8.98
CA GLY A 460 -28.44 18.25 -8.72
C GLY A 460 -27.46 19.41 -8.57
N ASN A 461 -27.58 20.14 -7.46
CA ASN A 461 -26.69 21.26 -7.12
C ASN A 461 -25.44 20.82 -6.33
N ASN A 462 -25.31 19.55 -5.99
CA ASN A 462 -24.17 19.07 -5.22
C ASN A 462 -23.12 18.45 -6.13
N LEU A 463 -21.86 18.83 -5.93
CA LEU A 463 -20.73 18.08 -6.43
C LEU A 463 -20.44 16.95 -5.42
N THR A 464 -20.28 15.71 -5.92
CA THR A 464 -20.10 14.53 -5.08
C THR A 464 -18.96 13.65 -5.55
N THR A 465 -18.27 13.03 -4.59
CA THR A 465 -17.20 12.04 -4.87
C THR A 465 -17.05 11.09 -3.72
N GLY A 466 -16.61 9.85 -4.02
CA GLY A 466 -16.19 8.91 -2.99
C GLY A 466 -14.76 9.19 -2.56
N VAL A 467 -14.48 9.26 -1.25
CA VAL A 467 -13.14 9.47 -0.68
C VAL A 467 -12.84 8.39 0.37
N ARG A 468 -11.55 8.19 0.68
CA ARG A 468 -11.08 7.15 1.62
C ARG A 468 -10.24 7.70 2.77
N GLU A 469 -10.24 8.99 2.98
CA GLU A 469 -9.40 9.66 3.98
C GLU A 469 -10.20 10.74 4.68
N MET A 470 -10.01 10.87 5.97
CA MET A 470 -10.49 12.01 6.73
C MET A 470 -9.68 13.24 6.34
N GLY A 471 -10.17 14.45 6.63
CA GLY A 471 -9.47 15.70 6.30
C GLY A 471 -10.40 16.82 5.87
N THR A 472 -9.83 17.84 5.26
CA THR A 472 -10.56 19.07 4.87
C THR A 472 -10.91 19.04 3.38
N TYR A 473 -12.17 19.28 3.06
CA TYR A 473 -12.73 19.25 1.70
C TYR A 473 -13.36 20.58 1.30
N THR A 474 -13.22 20.96 0.02
CA THR A 474 -13.85 22.14 -0.58
C THR A 474 -14.03 21.95 -2.08
N ILE A 475 -14.80 22.83 -2.74
CA ILE A 475 -14.87 22.87 -4.21
C ILE A 475 -13.85 23.87 -4.75
N LEU A 476 -12.99 23.41 -5.64
CA LEU A 476 -12.09 24.22 -6.47
C LEU A 476 -12.43 24.06 -7.95
N VAL A 477 -11.83 24.92 -8.77
CA VAL A 477 -11.95 24.91 -10.24
C VAL A 477 -10.57 24.91 -10.84
N ASP A 478 -10.31 24.03 -11.80
CA ASP A 478 -9.10 24.05 -12.60
C ASP A 478 -9.37 24.46 -14.05
N THR A 479 -8.76 25.57 -14.46
CA THR A 479 -8.82 26.12 -15.82
C THR A 479 -7.45 26.24 -16.46
N ILE A 480 -6.40 25.71 -15.82
CA ILE A 480 -5.01 25.85 -16.26
C ILE A 480 -4.62 24.63 -17.07
N PRO A 481 -4.31 24.75 -18.36
CA PRO A 481 -3.88 23.61 -19.16
C PRO A 481 -2.56 23.01 -18.66
N PRO A 482 -2.37 21.68 -18.83
CA PRO A 482 -1.11 21.02 -18.52
C PRO A 482 0.05 21.58 -19.33
N LYS A 483 1.28 21.36 -18.90
CA LYS A 483 2.49 21.87 -19.56
C LYS A 483 3.22 20.74 -20.27
N ILE A 484 3.70 21.02 -21.50
CA ILE A 484 4.57 20.15 -22.29
C ILE A 484 5.89 20.86 -22.51
N LYS A 485 7.01 20.28 -22.06
CA LYS A 485 8.35 20.85 -22.22
C LYS A 485 9.29 19.86 -22.90
N PRO A 486 9.99 20.23 -24.02
CA PRO A 486 11.08 19.42 -24.55
C PRO A 486 12.18 19.25 -23.50
N VAL A 487 12.72 18.03 -23.36
CA VAL A 487 13.84 17.68 -22.46
C VAL A 487 15.04 17.22 -23.28
N HIS A 488 14.82 16.24 -24.16
CA HIS A 488 15.83 15.73 -25.08
C HIS A 488 15.23 15.76 -26.50
N PHE A 489 15.30 16.93 -27.13
CA PHE A 489 14.74 17.20 -28.44
C PHE A 489 15.54 18.31 -29.14
N ASN A 490 15.79 18.14 -30.44
CA ASN A 490 16.42 19.14 -31.31
C ASN A 490 15.72 19.13 -32.69
N ALA A 491 15.88 20.19 -33.46
CA ALA A 491 15.40 20.24 -34.84
C ALA A 491 16.14 19.26 -35.76
N ASN A 492 17.42 18.94 -35.46
CA ASN A 492 18.15 17.85 -36.10
C ASN A 492 18.29 16.69 -35.10
N MET A 493 17.63 15.59 -35.36
CA MET A 493 17.62 14.36 -34.55
C MET A 493 18.38 13.20 -35.24
N ALA A 494 19.07 13.47 -36.36
CA ALA A 494 19.83 12.45 -37.07
C ALA A 494 20.84 11.75 -36.16
N GLY A 495 20.76 10.42 -36.08
CA GLY A 495 21.62 9.60 -35.21
C GLY A 495 21.21 9.57 -33.73
N TRP A 496 20.12 10.24 -33.34
CA TRP A 496 19.58 10.12 -32.00
C TRP A 496 18.79 8.82 -31.84
N MET A 497 18.80 8.25 -30.63
CA MET A 497 18.09 7.01 -30.33
C MET A 497 16.67 7.24 -29.79
N LYS A 498 16.39 8.45 -29.28
CA LYS A 498 15.12 8.80 -28.65
C LYS A 498 14.88 10.30 -28.62
N MET A 499 13.61 10.67 -28.35
CA MET A 499 13.24 12.02 -27.95
C MET A 499 12.44 11.99 -26.64
N ASP A 500 12.67 12.98 -25.76
CA ASP A 500 12.03 13.08 -24.46
C ASP A 500 11.34 14.42 -24.25
N PHE A 501 10.12 14.38 -23.67
CA PHE A 501 9.35 15.54 -23.28
C PHE A 501 8.89 15.36 -21.84
N ARG A 502 8.76 16.45 -21.09
CA ARG A 502 8.15 16.43 -19.76
C ARG A 502 6.74 16.98 -19.82
N ILE A 503 5.79 16.22 -19.29
CA ILE A 503 4.42 16.68 -19.06
C ILE A 503 4.21 16.89 -17.56
N SER A 504 3.42 17.89 -17.20
CA SER A 504 3.11 18.22 -15.81
C SER A 504 1.83 19.03 -15.73
N ASP A 505 1.17 18.94 -14.58
CA ASP A 505 -0.02 19.71 -14.27
C ASP A 505 0.12 20.48 -12.96
N ASN A 506 -0.75 21.46 -12.73
CA ASN A 506 -0.80 22.28 -11.52
C ASN A 506 -1.56 21.63 -10.37
N VAL A 507 -2.43 20.66 -10.66
CA VAL A 507 -3.23 19.95 -9.67
C VAL A 507 -2.86 18.47 -9.66
N ARG A 508 -2.61 17.92 -8.46
CA ARG A 508 -2.33 16.51 -8.25
C ARG A 508 -3.64 15.74 -8.07
N ILE A 509 -3.84 14.69 -8.83
CA ILE A 509 -4.98 13.78 -8.65
C ILE A 509 -4.68 12.77 -7.52
N ARG A 510 -5.72 12.42 -6.78
CA ARG A 510 -5.71 11.33 -5.79
C ARG A 510 -5.61 9.98 -6.51
N ASP A 511 -5.04 9.01 -5.80
CA ASP A 511 -5.06 7.61 -6.19
C ASP A 511 -4.53 7.34 -7.61
N LYS A 512 -3.24 7.59 -7.84
CA LYS A 512 -2.44 7.00 -8.93
C LYS A 512 -3.20 6.74 -10.27
N GLY A 513 -4.36 7.37 -10.45
CA GLY A 513 -5.06 7.41 -11.72
C GLY A 513 -4.27 8.30 -12.68
N ARG A 514 -4.51 8.17 -13.96
CA ARG A 514 -3.89 9.00 -14.97
C ARG A 514 -4.09 10.46 -14.63
N ASN A 515 -3.01 11.13 -14.24
CA ASN A 515 -3.07 12.58 -14.03
C ASN A 515 -3.31 13.29 -15.37
N LEU A 516 -2.77 12.75 -16.47
CA LEU A 516 -2.80 13.38 -17.78
C LEU A 516 -3.06 12.33 -18.87
N LEU A 517 -4.02 12.58 -19.74
CA LEU A 517 -4.20 11.85 -20.99
C LEU A 517 -3.26 12.47 -22.03
N TYR A 518 -2.55 11.64 -22.77
CA TYR A 518 -1.66 12.12 -23.81
C TYR A 518 -1.74 11.28 -25.09
N SER A 519 -1.40 11.90 -26.21
CA SER A 519 -1.20 11.23 -27.49
C SER A 519 -0.13 11.98 -28.29
N ALA A 520 0.59 11.25 -29.12
CA ALA A 520 1.62 11.84 -29.98
C ALA A 520 1.51 11.30 -31.41
N TYR A 521 1.80 12.15 -32.36
CA TYR A 521 1.74 11.86 -33.78
C TYR A 521 2.97 12.43 -34.50
N VAL A 522 3.52 11.66 -35.44
CA VAL A 522 4.49 12.15 -36.42
C VAL A 522 3.85 12.01 -37.80
N ASP A 523 3.79 13.11 -38.57
CA ASP A 523 3.19 13.17 -39.90
C ASP A 523 1.75 12.62 -39.95
N ASN A 524 0.98 12.87 -38.87
CA ASN A 524 -0.38 12.39 -38.59
C ASN A 524 -0.50 10.89 -38.25
N GLU A 525 0.61 10.14 -38.21
CA GLU A 525 0.62 8.76 -37.74
C GLU A 525 0.93 8.71 -36.24
N TRP A 526 0.13 7.92 -35.50
CA TRP A 526 0.34 7.75 -34.06
C TRP A 526 1.68 7.09 -33.78
N ILE A 527 2.41 7.62 -32.79
CA ILE A 527 3.67 7.06 -32.31
C ILE A 527 3.56 6.66 -30.86
N LEU A 528 4.22 5.54 -30.49
CA LEU A 528 4.32 5.10 -29.11
C LEU A 528 5.21 6.04 -28.31
N MET A 529 4.67 6.63 -27.25
CA MET A 529 5.44 7.32 -26.21
C MET A 529 5.22 6.63 -24.88
N SER A 530 6.29 6.19 -24.22
CA SER A 530 6.24 5.65 -22.87
C SER A 530 6.27 6.79 -21.85
N LEU A 531 5.41 6.73 -20.83
CA LEU A 531 5.40 7.67 -19.72
C LEU A 531 6.06 7.05 -18.49
N ASP A 532 7.04 7.74 -17.94
CA ASP A 532 7.51 7.49 -16.58
C ASP A 532 6.66 8.34 -15.62
N GLY A 533 5.72 7.71 -14.92
CA GLY A 533 4.80 8.39 -14.00
C GLY A 533 5.47 9.09 -12.82
N LYS A 534 6.70 8.72 -12.44
CA LYS A 534 7.48 9.36 -11.37
C LYS A 534 8.07 10.71 -11.78
N THR A 535 8.54 10.80 -13.01
CA THR A 535 9.25 11.98 -13.53
C THR A 535 8.41 12.83 -14.46
N GLY A 536 7.31 12.28 -14.97
CA GLY A 536 6.47 12.89 -16.01
C GLY A 536 7.18 12.95 -17.37
N ILE A 537 8.17 12.09 -17.61
CA ILE A 537 8.91 12.05 -18.88
C ILE A 537 8.20 11.12 -19.86
N LEU A 538 7.79 11.69 -21.00
CA LEU A 538 7.36 10.99 -22.19
C LEU A 538 8.59 10.70 -23.06
N THR A 539 8.82 9.44 -23.39
CA THR A 539 9.92 8.99 -24.25
C THR A 539 9.39 8.29 -25.49
N HIS A 540 9.81 8.73 -26.66
CA HIS A 540 9.71 7.96 -27.90
C HIS A 540 11.09 7.44 -28.28
N LYS A 541 11.25 6.12 -28.45
CA LYS A 541 12.47 5.48 -28.96
C LYS A 541 12.34 5.33 -30.47
N PHE A 542 13.32 5.81 -31.23
CA PHE A 542 13.38 5.61 -32.68
C PHE A 542 13.68 4.14 -32.98
N ASP A 543 12.75 3.47 -33.61
CA ASP A 543 12.75 2.02 -33.85
C ASP A 543 12.78 1.65 -35.34
N GLY A 544 13.10 2.62 -36.19
CA GLY A 544 13.17 2.45 -37.65
C GLY A 544 11.81 2.54 -38.36
N ARG A 545 10.70 2.82 -37.66
CA ARG A 545 9.38 3.04 -38.27
C ARG A 545 9.27 4.39 -38.97
N LEU A 546 10.01 5.39 -38.50
CA LEU A 546 10.12 6.69 -39.15
C LEU A 546 11.26 6.65 -40.18
N ALA A 547 10.96 7.11 -41.41
CA ALA A 547 11.97 7.23 -42.45
C ALA A 547 12.95 8.38 -42.14
N SER A 548 14.07 8.44 -42.88
CA SER A 548 14.92 9.64 -42.83
C SER A 548 14.25 10.80 -43.56
N GLY A 549 14.36 12.03 -43.07
CA GLY A 549 13.79 13.22 -43.68
C GLY A 549 13.16 14.17 -42.67
N ASP A 550 12.41 15.13 -43.17
CA ASP A 550 11.73 16.15 -42.36
C ASP A 550 10.38 15.61 -41.88
N HIS A 551 10.13 15.80 -40.58
CA HIS A 551 8.94 15.32 -39.88
C HIS A 551 8.27 16.43 -39.09
N ARG A 552 6.94 16.28 -38.88
CA ARG A 552 6.13 17.12 -37.98
C ARG A 552 5.63 16.30 -36.80
N LEU A 553 6.09 16.62 -35.60
CA LEU A 553 5.61 16.06 -34.33
C LEU A 553 4.48 16.89 -33.78
N VAL A 554 3.42 16.23 -33.30
CA VAL A 554 2.32 16.82 -32.53
C VAL A 554 2.14 16.01 -31.26
N ILE A 555 2.26 16.66 -30.09
CA ILE A 555 1.95 16.06 -28.78
C ILE A 555 0.76 16.80 -28.20
N LYS A 556 -0.26 16.08 -27.82
CA LYS A 556 -1.47 16.57 -27.16
C LYS A 556 -1.52 16.01 -25.74
N VAL A 557 -1.81 16.86 -24.76
CA VAL A 557 -1.98 16.48 -23.35
C VAL A 557 -3.25 17.13 -22.80
N ILE A 558 -4.05 16.35 -22.09
CA ILE A 558 -5.33 16.78 -21.50
C ILE A 558 -5.34 16.36 -20.03
N ASP A 559 -5.71 17.28 -19.13
CA ASP A 559 -5.96 16.96 -17.72
C ASP A 559 -7.35 16.33 -17.49
N ASP A 560 -7.65 15.98 -16.23
CA ASP A 560 -8.92 15.36 -15.86
C ASP A 560 -10.12 16.34 -15.87
N ARG A 561 -9.86 17.64 -15.96
CA ARG A 561 -10.89 18.68 -16.11
C ARG A 561 -11.08 19.11 -17.57
N GLY A 562 -10.35 18.49 -18.49
CA GLY A 562 -10.44 18.70 -19.92
C GLY A 562 -9.72 19.95 -20.41
N ASN A 563 -8.78 20.53 -19.62
CA ASN A 563 -7.89 21.54 -20.15
C ASN A 563 -6.84 20.88 -21.03
N GLU A 564 -6.58 21.47 -22.21
CA GLU A 564 -5.76 20.88 -23.25
C GLU A 564 -4.54 21.73 -23.58
N SER A 565 -3.41 21.06 -23.78
CA SER A 565 -2.21 21.63 -24.39
C SER A 565 -1.77 20.84 -25.60
N ILE A 566 -1.35 21.56 -26.65
CA ILE A 566 -0.78 20.98 -27.86
C ILE A 566 0.62 21.55 -28.08
N LEU A 567 1.61 20.69 -28.31
CA LEU A 567 2.96 21.05 -28.74
C LEU A 567 3.18 20.56 -30.17
N GLU A 568 3.54 21.49 -31.05
CA GLU A 568 3.94 21.17 -32.43
C GLU A 568 5.42 21.49 -32.62
N LYS A 569 6.16 20.58 -33.26
CA LYS A 569 7.59 20.72 -33.57
C LYS A 569 7.91 20.09 -34.93
N SER A 570 8.81 20.71 -35.67
CA SER A 570 9.45 20.07 -36.83
C SER A 570 10.83 19.57 -36.45
N PHE A 571 11.22 18.44 -37.02
CA PHE A 571 12.55 17.85 -36.82
C PHE A 571 12.95 17.03 -38.06
N THR A 572 14.26 16.81 -38.22
CA THR A 572 14.84 15.96 -39.29
C THR A 572 15.53 14.74 -38.68
N LEU A 573 15.26 13.54 -39.24
CA LEU A 573 15.94 12.28 -38.89
C LEU A 573 17.00 11.92 -39.92
#